data_e9a4cb5bea777e52cf3ef0f04f9be1fb
#
_entry.id   e9a4cb5bea777e52cf3ef0f04f9be1fb
#
_cell.length_a   1.000
_cell.length_b   1.000
_cell.length_c   1.000
_cell.angle_alpha   90.00
_cell.angle_beta   90.00
_cell.angle_gamma   90.00
#
_symmetry.space_group_name_H-M   'P 1'
#
loop_
_entity.id
_entity.type
_entity.pdbx_description
1 polymer ?
#
loop_
_entity_poly.entity_id
_entity_poly.type
_entity_poly.pdbx_seq_one_letter_code
_entity_poly.pdbx_strand_id
1 'polypeptide(L)' 'MIFTENLIKSLRKNNINFFSGVPDSILKNLTSCFGNLSKKKHIIAANEGSAISIGIGYYLSTKKIPCIY' A
#
# COMPACT_ATOMS: atom_id res chain seq x y z
N MET A 1 -1.06 10.08 -12.86
CA MET A 1 -0.35 9.28 -13.85
C MET A 1 -1.12 8.04 -14.22
N ILE A 2 -1.30 7.81 -15.52
CA ILE A 2 -2.13 6.69 -16.01
C ILE A 2 -1.56 5.34 -15.58
N PHE A 3 -0.24 5.17 -15.67
CA PHE A 3 0.41 3.91 -15.31
C PHE A 3 0.19 3.54 -13.84
N THR A 4 0.43 4.48 -12.92
CA THR A 4 0.26 4.23 -11.49
C THR A 4 -1.20 3.98 -11.13
N GLU A 5 -2.12 4.72 -11.73
CA GLU A 5 -3.55 4.52 -11.51
C GLU A 5 -3.99 3.14 -11.99
N ASN A 6 -3.48 2.69 -13.14
CA ASN A 6 -3.79 1.37 -13.67
C ASN A 6 -3.22 0.27 -12.79
N LEU A 7 -2.02 0.47 -12.23
CA LEU A 7 -1.42 -0.47 -11.30
C LEU A 7 -2.30 -0.63 -10.05
N ILE A 8 -2.73 0.48 -9.46
CA ILE A 8 -3.59 0.44 -8.29
C ILE A 8 -4.93 -0.24 -8.59
N LYS A 9 -5.52 0.06 -9.74
CA LYS A 9 -6.76 -0.58 -10.16
C LYS A 9 -6.59 -2.09 -10.31
N SER A 10 -5.47 -2.53 -10.89
CA SER A 10 -5.17 -3.96 -11.03
C SER A 10 -5.02 -4.64 -9.69
N LEU A 11 -4.32 -4.00 -8.75
CA LEU A 11 -4.15 -4.54 -7.40
C LEU A 11 -5.50 -4.69 -6.70
N ARG A 12 -6.34 -3.66 -6.76
CA ARG A 12 -7.67 -3.68 -6.14
C ARG A 12 -8.58 -4.72 -6.79
N LYS A 13 -8.48 -4.90 -8.09
CA LYS A 13 -9.24 -5.91 -8.82
C LYS A 13 -8.88 -7.32 -8.35
N ASN A 14 -7.66 -7.51 -7.86
CA ASN A 14 -7.18 -8.78 -7.32
C ASN A 14 -7.30 -8.84 -5.79
N ASN A 15 -8.15 -8.02 -5.19
CA ASN A 15 -8.41 -7.95 -3.75
C ASN A 15 -7.22 -7.47 -2.92
N ILE A 16 -6.31 -6.72 -3.52
CA ILE A 16 -5.21 -6.08 -2.80
C ILE A 16 -5.62 -4.63 -2.57
N ASN A 17 -6.16 -4.37 -1.38
CA ASN A 17 -6.76 -3.08 -1.04
C ASN A 17 -6.07 -2.38 0.13
N PHE A 18 -4.99 -2.94 0.66
CA PHE A 18 -4.26 -2.37 1.78
C PHE A 18 -2.82 -2.16 1.39
N PHE A 19 -2.28 -0.99 1.70
CA PHE A 19 -0.95 -0.57 1.29
C PHE A 19 -0.19 -0.03 2.49
N SER A 20 1.06 -0.43 2.63
CA SER A 20 1.95 0.11 3.66
C SER A 20 3.36 0.21 3.10
N GLY A 21 4.08 1.24 3.48
CA GLY A 21 5.44 1.40 3.02
C GLY A 21 6.08 2.67 3.51
N VAL A 22 7.30 2.91 3.01
CA VAL A 22 8.09 4.08 3.31
C VAL A 22 8.18 4.92 2.04
N PRO A 23 7.62 6.13 2.04
CA PRO A 23 7.67 6.99 0.85
C PRO A 23 9.11 7.38 0.51
N ASP A 24 9.43 7.39 -0.79
CA ASP A 24 10.68 7.95 -1.27
C ASP A 24 10.45 8.70 -2.58
N SER A 25 11.46 9.41 -3.06
CA SER A 25 11.35 10.24 -4.25
C SER A 25 11.13 9.45 -5.54
N ILE A 26 11.61 8.22 -5.58
CA ILE A 26 11.46 7.35 -6.76
C ILE A 26 10.01 6.90 -6.90
N LEU A 27 9.34 6.65 -5.80
CA LEU A 27 7.95 6.18 -5.76
C LEU A 27 6.94 7.32 -5.54
N LYS A 28 7.35 8.56 -5.77
CA LYS A 28 6.53 9.74 -5.48
C LYS A 28 5.12 9.68 -6.10
N ASN A 29 5.05 9.31 -7.37
CA ASN A 29 3.75 9.25 -8.07
C ASN A 29 2.85 8.16 -7.49
N LEU A 30 3.43 7.03 -7.15
CA LEU A 30 2.70 5.92 -6.55
C LEU A 30 2.20 6.31 -5.15
N THR A 31 3.06 6.93 -4.33
CA THR A 31 2.68 7.40 -2.99
C THR A 31 1.58 8.45 -3.04
N SER A 32 1.60 9.33 -4.04
CA SER A 32 0.54 10.33 -4.23
C SER A 32 -0.81 9.66 -4.50
N CYS A 33 -0.83 8.60 -5.28
CA CYS A 33 -2.06 7.84 -5.52
C CYS A 33 -2.55 7.16 -4.25
N PHE A 34 -1.65 6.60 -3.45
CA PHE A 34 -2.01 5.99 -2.17
C PHE A 34 -2.52 7.03 -1.17
N GLY A 35 -2.03 8.26 -1.24
CA GLY A 35 -2.47 9.33 -0.35
C GLY A 35 -3.95 9.66 -0.45
N ASN A 36 -4.61 9.27 -1.53
CA ASN A 36 -6.05 9.45 -1.70
C ASN A 36 -6.88 8.35 -1.03
N LEU A 37 -6.23 7.32 -0.51
CA LEU A 37 -6.90 6.23 0.19
C LEU A 37 -7.11 6.60 1.66
N SER A 38 -8.09 5.97 2.28
CA SER A 38 -8.34 6.19 3.71
C SER A 38 -7.18 5.67 4.55
N LYS A 39 -7.04 6.20 5.77
CA LYS A 39 -6.00 5.74 6.72
C LYS A 39 -6.12 4.26 7.07
N LYS A 40 -7.30 3.67 6.88
CA LYS A 40 -7.49 2.25 7.10
C LYS A 40 -6.94 1.39 5.97
N LYS A 41 -6.69 1.99 4.81
CA LYS A 41 -6.22 1.28 3.62
C LYS A 41 -4.78 1.60 3.27
N HIS A 42 -4.25 2.71 3.77
CA HIS A 42 -2.87 3.10 3.50
C HIS A 42 -2.22 3.62 4.78
N ILE A 43 -1.14 2.96 5.19
CA ILE A 43 -0.37 3.34 6.38
C ILE A 43 1.07 3.60 5.97
N ILE A 44 1.54 4.80 6.28
CA ILE A 44 2.94 5.17 6.09
C ILE A 44 3.72 4.67 7.30
N ALA A 45 4.75 3.88 7.04
CA ALA A 45 5.58 3.31 8.09
C ALA A 45 6.86 4.13 8.29
N ALA A 46 7.45 4.03 9.48
CA ALA A 46 8.68 4.73 9.81
C ALA A 46 9.90 4.12 9.13
N ASN A 47 9.85 2.82 8.86
CA ASN A 47 10.92 2.09 8.18
C ASN A 47 10.34 0.83 7.53
N GLU A 48 11.14 0.15 6.71
CA GLU A 48 10.72 -1.01 5.94
C GLU A 48 10.30 -2.17 6.84
N GLY A 49 11.01 -2.41 7.93
CA GLY A 49 10.65 -3.44 8.90
C GLY A 49 9.28 -3.22 9.50
N SER A 50 8.96 -1.96 9.83
CA SER A 50 7.63 -1.60 10.33
C SER A 50 6.56 -1.81 9.28
N ALA A 51 6.85 -1.47 8.01
CA ALA A 51 5.91 -1.67 6.91
C ALA A 51 5.57 -3.16 6.76
N ILE A 52 6.57 -4.02 6.81
CA ILE A 52 6.39 -5.47 6.73
C ILE A 52 5.57 -5.98 7.91
N SER A 53 5.87 -5.52 9.12
CA SER A 53 5.14 -5.92 10.33
C SER A 53 3.66 -5.53 10.26
N ILE A 54 3.38 -4.33 9.77
CA ILE A 54 2.02 -3.87 9.55
C ILE A 54 1.30 -4.78 8.55
N GLY A 55 1.97 -5.14 7.46
CA GLY A 55 1.43 -6.05 6.45
C GLY A 55 1.13 -7.43 7.01
N ILE A 56 2.04 -7.97 7.84
CA ILE A 56 1.82 -9.26 8.49
C ILE A 56 0.58 -9.21 9.39
N GLY A 57 0.45 -8.15 10.19
CA GLY A 57 -0.71 -7.96 11.05
C GLY A 57 -2.01 -7.88 10.25
N TYR A 58 -1.99 -7.16 9.14
CA TYR A 58 -3.14 -7.06 8.25
C TYR A 58 -3.54 -8.43 7.72
N TYR A 59 -2.57 -9.21 7.21
CA TYR A 59 -2.83 -10.54 6.68
C TYR A 59 -3.39 -11.48 7.75
N LEU A 60 -2.78 -11.50 8.94
CA LEU A 60 -3.22 -12.37 10.02
C LEU A 60 -4.63 -12.03 10.48
N SER A 61 -5.00 -10.74 10.47
CA SER A 61 -6.34 -10.31 10.90
C SER A 61 -7.40 -10.56 9.85
N THR A 62 -7.09 -10.34 8.58
CA THR A 62 -8.09 -10.32 7.51
C THR A 62 -7.99 -11.49 6.55
N LYS A 63 -6.86 -12.18 6.51
CA LYS A 63 -6.51 -13.19 5.49
C LYS A 63 -6.45 -12.62 4.08
N LYS A 64 -6.34 -11.29 3.96
CA LYS A 64 -6.18 -10.61 2.69
C LYS A 64 -4.73 -10.20 2.49
N ILE A 65 -4.28 -10.17 1.25
CA ILE A 65 -2.89 -9.87 0.91
C ILE A 65 -2.67 -8.36 0.88
N PRO A 66 -1.69 -7.83 1.65
CA PRO A 66 -1.33 -6.42 1.59
C PRO A 66 -0.32 -6.17 0.47
N CYS A 67 -0.18 -4.91 0.07
CA CYS A 67 0.89 -4.45 -0.80
C CYS A 67 1.88 -3.64 0.03
N ILE A 68 3.12 -4.08 0.09
CA ILE A 68 4.20 -3.37 0.79
C ILE A 68 5.10 -2.71 -0.27
N TYR A 69 5.37 -1.42 -0.09
CA TYR A 69 6.23 -0.69 -1.02
C TYR A 69 7.36 0.02 -0.30
#